data_ffd703003b630e30b12eaf324e48aa68
#
_entry.id   ffd703003b630e30b12eaf324e48aa68
#
_cell.length_a   1.000
_cell.length_b   1.000
_cell.length_c   1.000
_cell.angle_alpha   90.00
_cell.angle_beta   90.00
_cell.angle_gamma   90.00
#
_symmetry.space_group_name_H-M   'P 1'
#
loop_
_entity.id
_entity.type
_entity.pdbx_description
1 polymer ?
#
loop_
_entity_poly.entity_id
_entity_poly.type
_entity_poly.pdbx_seq_one_letter_code
_entity_poly.pdbx_strand_id
1 'polypeptide(L)'
;DPSQIQQCGLSQRKVGYIQGIAREVASGALDLEALRHAPDEELIRKLSALNGIGVWTAEMLMIFSLCRPDVLSWGDLGIRRGMALLYGDRELTRERFERRRKRYSPYGSVVSLYLWLIAGMEEALAVKLPRG
;
A
#
# COMPACT_ATOMS: atom_id res chain seq x y z
N ASP A 1 9.80 -1.60 -25.67
CA ASP A 1 8.97 -2.44 -26.50
C ASP A 1 7.98 -3.21 -25.63
N PRO A 2 6.64 -3.14 -25.91
CA PRO A 2 5.61 -3.83 -25.15
C PRO A 2 5.82 -5.35 -25.06
N SER A 3 6.31 -5.97 -26.15
CA SER A 3 6.53 -7.41 -26.22
C SER A 3 7.61 -7.88 -25.25
N GLN A 4 8.65 -7.10 -25.06
CA GLN A 4 9.71 -7.39 -24.08
C GLN A 4 9.20 -7.33 -22.65
N ILE A 5 8.36 -6.34 -22.33
CA ILE A 5 7.75 -6.22 -20.99
C ILE A 5 6.80 -7.40 -20.76
N GLN A 6 6.06 -7.82 -21.79
CA GLN A 6 5.14 -8.96 -21.70
C GLN A 6 5.87 -10.28 -21.47
N GLN A 7 7.03 -10.49 -22.08
CA GLN A 7 7.88 -11.68 -21.88
C GLN A 7 8.34 -11.85 -20.42
N CYS A 8 8.31 -10.78 -19.61
CA CYS A 8 8.55 -10.87 -18.17
C CYS A 8 7.35 -11.46 -17.37
N GLY A 9 6.37 -12.06 -18.01
CA GLY A 9 5.21 -12.69 -17.37
C GLY A 9 4.08 -11.72 -17.01
N LEU A 10 4.05 -10.52 -17.60
CA LEU A 10 3.03 -9.52 -17.33
C LEU A 10 1.85 -9.63 -18.32
N SER A 11 0.62 -9.43 -17.81
CA SER A 11 -0.55 -9.32 -18.67
C SER A 11 -0.48 -8.06 -19.54
N GLN A 12 -1.09 -8.08 -20.72
CA GLN A 12 -1.14 -6.91 -21.62
C GLN A 12 -1.68 -5.66 -20.92
N ARG A 13 -2.64 -5.80 -20.02
CA ARG A 13 -3.18 -4.70 -19.22
C ARG A 13 -2.11 -4.06 -18.33
N LYS A 14 -1.27 -4.87 -17.66
CA LYS A 14 -0.16 -4.35 -16.84
C LYS A 14 0.92 -3.69 -17.70
N VAL A 15 1.22 -4.24 -18.88
CA VAL A 15 2.12 -3.61 -19.85
C VAL A 15 1.60 -2.23 -20.24
N GLY A 16 0.31 -2.10 -20.54
CA GLY A 16 -0.32 -0.81 -20.86
C GLY A 16 -0.21 0.23 -19.72
N TYR A 17 -0.36 -0.21 -18.48
CA TYR A 17 -0.19 0.67 -17.31
C TYR A 17 1.26 1.17 -17.18
N ILE A 18 2.24 0.27 -17.28
CA ILE A 18 3.67 0.62 -17.21
C ILE A 18 4.02 1.62 -18.30
N GLN A 19 3.58 1.38 -19.54
CA GLN A 19 3.83 2.27 -20.65
C GLN A 19 3.13 3.63 -20.50
N GLY A 20 1.91 3.62 -19.94
CA GLY A 20 1.17 4.85 -19.63
C GLY A 20 1.94 5.73 -18.68
N ILE A 21 2.36 5.17 -17.55
CA ILE A 21 3.15 5.89 -16.53
C ILE A 21 4.47 6.38 -17.12
N ALA A 22 5.17 5.55 -17.89
CA ALA A 22 6.43 5.93 -18.52
C ALA A 22 6.26 7.13 -19.49
N ARG A 23 5.15 7.20 -20.24
CA ARG A 23 4.83 8.34 -21.10
C ARG A 23 4.55 9.62 -20.31
N GLU A 24 3.80 9.54 -19.22
CA GLU A 24 3.53 10.68 -18.33
C GLU A 24 4.84 11.28 -17.76
N VAL A 25 5.77 10.40 -17.36
CA VAL A 25 7.09 10.84 -16.87
C VAL A 25 7.92 11.42 -18.00
N ALA A 26 8.00 10.75 -19.16
CA ALA A 26 8.81 11.18 -20.29
C ALA A 26 8.33 12.52 -20.90
N SER A 27 7.03 12.79 -20.86
CA SER A 27 6.44 14.05 -21.32
C SER A 27 6.58 15.20 -20.30
N GLY A 28 6.99 14.92 -19.06
CA GLY A 28 7.01 15.87 -17.97
C GLY A 28 5.63 16.14 -17.33
N ALA A 29 4.58 15.45 -17.77
CA ALA A 29 3.26 15.58 -17.16
C ALA A 29 3.23 15.01 -15.74
N LEU A 30 4.06 13.99 -15.45
CA LEU A 30 4.31 13.45 -14.12
C LEU A 30 5.75 13.79 -13.71
N ASP A 31 5.91 14.80 -12.87
CA ASP A 31 7.18 15.16 -12.26
C ASP A 31 7.40 14.34 -10.98
N LEU A 32 8.28 13.34 -11.06
CA LEU A 32 8.58 12.45 -9.95
C LEU A 32 9.30 13.15 -8.80
N GLU A 33 10.14 14.15 -9.11
CA GLU A 33 10.87 14.89 -8.07
C GLU A 33 9.92 15.82 -7.31
N ALA A 34 9.04 16.51 -8.00
CA ALA A 34 7.99 17.29 -7.36
C ALA A 34 7.09 16.43 -6.48
N LEU A 35 6.77 15.19 -6.90
CA LEU A 35 5.98 14.25 -6.11
C LEU A 35 6.67 13.84 -4.80
N ARG A 36 7.99 13.70 -4.80
CA ARG A 36 8.74 13.36 -3.57
C ARG A 36 8.56 14.37 -2.47
N HIS A 37 8.32 15.62 -2.81
CA HIS A 37 8.16 16.74 -1.88
C HIS A 37 6.71 17.17 -1.65
N ALA A 38 5.78 16.58 -2.40
CA ALA A 38 4.36 16.90 -2.28
C ALA A 38 3.77 16.42 -0.93
N PRO A 39 2.75 17.11 -0.40
CA PRO A 39 1.96 16.60 0.72
C PRO A 39 1.33 15.23 0.41
N ASP A 40 1.15 14.40 1.43
CA ASP A 40 0.68 13.01 1.29
C ASP A 40 -0.66 12.90 0.53
N GLU A 41 -1.60 13.79 0.81
CA GLU A 41 -2.92 13.80 0.14
C GLU A 41 -2.78 14.14 -1.36
N GLU A 42 -1.92 15.09 -1.71
CA GLU A 42 -1.66 15.45 -3.09
C GLU A 42 -0.96 14.30 -3.83
N LEU A 43 0.01 13.67 -3.18
CA LEU A 43 0.74 12.52 -3.71
C LEU A 43 -0.24 11.37 -4.03
N ILE A 44 -1.09 10.99 -3.07
CA ILE A 44 -2.10 9.95 -3.27
C ILE A 44 -3.02 10.31 -4.43
N ARG A 45 -3.52 11.55 -4.48
CA ARG A 45 -4.43 12.02 -5.53
C ARG A 45 -3.78 11.95 -6.92
N LYS A 46 -2.54 12.43 -7.06
CA LYS A 46 -1.80 12.41 -8.33
C LYS A 46 -1.48 10.99 -8.78
N LEU A 47 -0.99 10.14 -7.90
CA LEU A 47 -0.65 8.76 -8.22
C LEU A 47 -1.89 7.92 -8.54
N SER A 48 -2.97 8.05 -7.77
CA SER A 48 -4.19 7.28 -8.01
C SER A 48 -4.99 7.73 -9.24
N ALA A 49 -4.67 8.87 -9.82
CA ALA A 49 -5.19 9.28 -11.13
C ALA A 49 -4.54 8.52 -12.31
N LEU A 50 -3.41 7.85 -12.09
CA LEU A 50 -2.74 7.06 -13.10
C LEU A 50 -3.41 5.69 -13.26
N ASN A 51 -3.59 5.27 -14.50
CA ASN A 51 -4.16 3.96 -14.78
C ASN A 51 -3.31 2.83 -14.19
N GLY A 52 -3.93 1.97 -13.37
CA GLY A 52 -3.27 0.85 -12.73
C GLY A 52 -2.69 1.14 -11.35
N ILE A 53 -2.75 2.37 -10.88
CA ILE A 53 -2.38 2.76 -9.53
C ILE A 53 -3.63 3.14 -8.73
N GLY A 54 -3.95 2.33 -7.72
CA GLY A 54 -4.99 2.68 -6.74
C GLY A 54 -4.40 3.36 -5.50
N VAL A 55 -5.27 3.84 -4.62
CA VAL A 55 -4.89 4.45 -3.33
C VAL A 55 -3.94 3.55 -2.54
N TRP A 56 -4.26 2.26 -2.42
CA TRP A 56 -3.40 1.29 -1.73
C TRP A 56 -1.99 1.22 -2.35
N THR A 57 -1.87 1.19 -3.69
CA THR A 57 -0.57 1.16 -4.37
C THR A 57 0.21 2.46 -4.11
N ALA A 58 -0.46 3.61 -4.12
CA ALA A 58 0.16 4.89 -3.78
C ALA A 58 0.68 4.90 -2.33
N GLU A 59 -0.11 4.40 -1.37
CA GLU A 59 0.30 4.28 0.03
C GLU A 59 1.50 3.34 0.21
N MET A 60 1.57 2.23 -0.55
CA MET A 60 2.74 1.33 -0.53
C MET A 60 4.00 2.02 -1.09
N LEU A 61 3.86 2.81 -2.15
CA LEU A 61 4.96 3.62 -2.66
C LEU A 61 5.45 4.64 -1.61
N MET A 62 4.54 5.24 -0.88
CA MET A 62 4.86 6.19 0.20
C MET A 62 5.68 5.52 1.31
N ILE A 63 5.31 4.31 1.73
CA ILE A 63 6.04 3.57 2.76
C ILE A 63 7.41 3.14 2.27
N PHE A 64 7.47 2.41 1.14
CA PHE A 64 8.66 1.66 0.75
C PHE A 64 9.63 2.44 -0.13
N SER A 65 9.15 3.41 -0.92
CA SER A 65 10.00 4.17 -1.84
C SER A 65 10.28 5.60 -1.36
N LEU A 66 9.30 6.23 -0.74
CA LEU A 66 9.42 7.60 -0.27
C LEU A 66 9.71 7.72 1.23
N CYS A 67 9.69 6.59 1.95
CA CYS A 67 9.96 6.52 3.38
C CYS A 67 9.11 7.50 4.21
N ARG A 68 7.86 7.71 3.82
CA ARG A 68 6.93 8.56 4.58
C ARG A 68 6.65 7.93 5.93
N PRO A 69 6.77 8.67 7.03
CA PRO A 69 6.72 8.10 8.38
C PRO A 69 5.32 7.70 8.86
N ASP A 70 4.27 8.33 8.34
CA ASP A 70 2.93 8.24 8.93
C ASP A 70 1.85 7.72 7.97
N VAL A 71 2.12 6.55 7.35
CA VAL A 71 1.18 5.89 6.45
C VAL A 71 0.62 4.62 7.10
N LEU A 72 -0.70 4.55 7.24
CA LEU A 72 -1.43 3.37 7.73
C LEU A 72 -2.66 3.16 6.85
N SER A 73 -2.59 2.17 5.97
CA SER A 73 -3.57 1.94 4.90
C SER A 73 -4.80 1.19 5.39
N TRP A 74 -5.98 1.80 5.27
CA TRP A 74 -7.25 1.09 5.43
C TRP A 74 -7.50 0.08 4.29
N GLY A 75 -7.01 0.37 3.09
CA GLY A 75 -7.14 -0.51 1.93
C GLY A 75 -6.36 -1.82 2.05
N ASP A 76 -5.40 -1.90 2.98
CA ASP A 76 -4.57 -3.07 3.17
C ASP A 76 -5.22 -4.11 4.08
N LEU A 77 -5.43 -5.31 3.54
CA LEU A 77 -6.06 -6.40 4.28
C LEU A 77 -5.18 -6.91 5.42
N GLY A 78 -3.87 -7.00 5.21
CA GLY A 78 -2.92 -7.46 6.23
C GLY A 78 -2.85 -6.50 7.41
N ILE A 79 -2.81 -5.19 7.15
CA ILE A 79 -2.84 -4.16 8.21
C ILE A 79 -4.14 -4.25 9.01
N ARG A 80 -5.29 -4.35 8.33
CA ARG A 80 -6.59 -4.49 9.03
C ARG A 80 -6.67 -5.77 9.86
N ARG A 81 -6.20 -6.88 9.31
CA ARG A 81 -6.16 -8.18 10.02
C ARG A 81 -5.24 -8.11 11.23
N GLY A 82 -4.01 -7.60 11.05
CA GLY A 82 -3.07 -7.43 12.16
C GLY A 82 -3.60 -6.53 13.26
N MET A 83 -4.28 -5.43 12.91
CA MET A 83 -4.91 -4.55 13.89
C MET A 83 -6.07 -5.23 14.62
N ALA A 84 -6.91 -5.99 13.90
CA ALA A 84 -8.01 -6.75 14.52
C ALA A 84 -7.48 -7.78 15.53
N LEU A 85 -6.43 -8.52 15.16
CA LEU A 85 -5.77 -9.49 16.04
C LEU A 85 -5.15 -8.83 17.27
N LEU A 86 -4.41 -7.74 17.08
CA LEU A 86 -3.74 -7.02 18.17
C LEU A 86 -4.73 -6.53 19.24
N TYR A 87 -5.93 -6.13 18.82
CA TYR A 87 -6.94 -5.57 19.73
C TYR A 87 -8.08 -6.53 20.07
N GLY A 88 -8.05 -7.78 19.58
CA GLY A 88 -9.09 -8.78 19.82
C GLY A 88 -10.44 -8.42 19.20
N ASP A 89 -10.46 -7.65 18.11
CA ASP A 89 -11.71 -7.32 17.43
C ASP A 89 -12.15 -8.51 16.55
N ARG A 90 -13.40 -8.93 16.69
CA ARG A 90 -14.02 -9.87 15.74
C ARG A 90 -14.22 -9.21 14.37
N GLU A 91 -14.56 -7.93 14.38
CA GLU A 91 -14.74 -7.10 13.19
C GLU A 91 -14.15 -5.72 13.44
N LEU A 92 -13.22 -5.31 12.59
CA LEU A 92 -12.59 -4.00 12.63
C LEU A 92 -13.40 -3.01 11.78
N THR A 93 -14.12 -2.09 12.44
CA THR A 93 -14.81 -1.01 11.73
C THR A 93 -13.84 0.10 11.31
N ARG A 94 -14.21 0.86 10.26
CA ARG A 94 -13.44 2.02 9.81
C ARG A 94 -13.22 3.04 10.93
N GLU A 95 -14.23 3.30 11.74
CA GLU A 95 -14.14 4.24 12.86
C GLU A 95 -13.11 3.80 13.92
N ARG A 96 -13.13 2.50 14.29
CA ARG A 96 -12.13 1.95 15.22
C ARG A 96 -10.72 2.05 14.66
N PHE A 97 -10.55 1.74 13.39
CA PHE A 97 -9.29 1.87 12.69
C PHE A 97 -8.76 3.31 12.76
N GLU A 98 -9.55 4.30 12.35
CA GLU A 98 -9.12 5.71 12.32
C GLU A 98 -8.80 6.24 13.73
N ARG A 99 -9.55 5.83 14.74
CA ARG A 99 -9.25 6.19 16.14
C ARG A 99 -7.89 5.63 16.59
N ARG A 100 -7.55 4.41 16.19
CA ARG A 100 -6.25 3.79 16.51
C ARG A 100 -5.13 4.42 15.69
N ARG A 101 -5.36 4.66 14.39
CA ARG A 101 -4.42 5.34 13.52
C ARG A 101 -3.93 6.64 14.13
N LYS A 102 -4.84 7.45 14.67
CA LYS A 102 -4.48 8.72 15.33
C LYS A 102 -3.52 8.54 16.53
N ARG A 103 -3.58 7.40 17.22
CA ARG A 103 -2.67 7.12 18.35
C ARG A 103 -1.26 6.74 17.89
N TYR A 104 -1.15 6.21 16.68
CA TYR A 104 0.12 5.79 16.13
C TYR A 104 0.87 6.92 15.41
N SER A 105 0.17 7.97 15.03
CA SER A 105 0.79 9.14 14.41
C SER A 105 1.83 9.76 15.35
N PRO A 106 3.03 10.10 14.86
CA PRO A 106 3.46 10.14 13.45
C PRO A 106 4.20 8.88 12.95
N TYR A 107 3.96 7.70 13.50
CA TYR A 107 4.72 6.47 13.23
C TYR A 107 3.92 5.40 12.48
N GLY A 108 2.88 5.80 11.75
CA GLY A 108 1.96 4.89 11.05
C GLY A 108 2.66 3.87 10.16
N SER A 109 3.72 4.26 9.44
CA SER A 109 4.45 3.36 8.54
C SER A 109 5.18 2.25 9.30
N VAL A 110 5.81 2.56 10.43
CA VAL A 110 6.44 1.55 11.30
C VAL A 110 5.39 0.61 11.87
N VAL A 111 4.24 1.16 12.29
CA VAL A 111 3.12 0.36 12.79
C VAL A 111 2.57 -0.57 11.70
N SER A 112 2.52 -0.12 10.44
CA SER A 112 2.13 -0.96 9.30
C SER A 112 2.99 -2.22 9.20
N LEU A 113 4.31 -2.11 9.37
CA LEU A 113 5.24 -3.25 9.36
C LEU A 113 4.94 -4.25 10.49
N TYR A 114 4.69 -3.75 11.70
CA TYR A 114 4.33 -4.61 12.83
C TYR A 114 2.97 -5.29 12.65
N LEU A 115 1.99 -4.59 12.09
CA LEU A 115 0.68 -5.17 11.83
C LEU A 115 0.74 -6.27 10.76
N TRP A 116 1.54 -6.12 9.71
CA TRP A 116 1.80 -7.20 8.75
C TRP A 116 2.48 -8.40 9.41
N LEU A 117 3.46 -8.16 10.29
CA LEU A 117 4.11 -9.23 11.04
C LEU A 117 3.08 -10.01 11.89
N ILE A 118 2.22 -9.31 12.63
CA ILE A 118 1.18 -9.92 13.46
C ILE A 118 0.21 -10.76 12.61
N ALA A 119 -0.24 -10.22 11.47
CA ALA A 119 -1.10 -10.95 10.54
C ALA A 119 -0.44 -12.22 9.99
N GLY A 120 0.85 -12.15 9.66
CA GLY A 120 1.61 -13.30 9.16
C GLY A 120 1.90 -14.36 10.23
N MET A 121 2.07 -13.96 11.48
CA MET A 121 2.27 -14.90 12.60
C MET A 121 1.04 -15.79 12.83
N GLU A 122 -0.18 -15.24 12.72
CA GLU A 122 -1.40 -16.05 12.84
C GLU A 122 -1.47 -17.11 11.73
N GLU A 123 -1.14 -16.75 10.49
CA GLU A 123 -1.11 -17.70 9.37
C GLU A 123 -0.08 -18.82 9.61
N ALA A 124 1.10 -18.47 10.10
CA ALA A 124 2.16 -19.44 10.42
C ALA A 124 1.75 -20.39 11.56
N LEU A 125 1.03 -19.89 12.57
CA LEU A 125 0.52 -20.69 13.67
C LEU A 125 -0.65 -21.57 13.24
N ALA A 126 -1.55 -21.08 12.42
CA ALA A 126 -2.68 -21.85 11.89
C ALA A 126 -2.25 -23.04 11.01
N VAL A 127 -1.11 -22.92 10.33
CA VAL A 127 -0.52 -24.03 9.54
C VAL A 127 0.10 -25.10 10.43
N LYS A 128 0.56 -24.76 11.65
CA LYS A 128 1.21 -25.69 12.58
C LYS A 128 0.26 -26.45 13.50
N LEU A 129 -0.99 -26.00 13.64
CA LEU A 129 -1.99 -26.67 14.44
C LEU A 129 -2.75 -27.66 13.56
N PRO A 130 -2.69 -28.98 13.82
CA PRO A 130 -3.56 -29.92 13.12
C PRO A 130 -5.01 -29.55 13.42
N ARG A 131 -5.81 -29.44 12.36
CA ARG A 131 -7.26 -29.29 12.52
C ARG A 131 -7.78 -30.56 13.17
N GLY A 132 -8.13 -30.46 14.45
CA GLY A 132 -8.84 -31.52 15.19
C GLY A 132 -10.23 -31.77 14.61
#